data_a0603f59fead50abe509c98aeda46908
#
_entry.id   a0603f59fead50abe509c98aeda46908
#
_cell.length_a   1.000
_cell.length_b   1.000
_cell.length_c   1.000
_cell.angle_alpha   90.00
_cell.angle_beta   90.00
_cell.angle_gamma   90.00
#
_symmetry.space_group_name_H-M   'P 1'
#
loop_
_entity.id
_entity.type
_entity.pdbx_description
1 polymer ?
#
loop_
_entity_poly.entity_id
_entity_poly.type
_entity_poly.pdbx_seq_one_letter_code
_entity_poly.pdbx_strand_id
1 'polypeptide(L)'
;MSQPRIISPDQVNGWFALLFTHAAVTGRIDAVLMDQHKISFSTVEILCWLLETEPQSVRGLSCELVSVSPTRASRLVQGLIDAGHLQRGADQGDGRVSLISFTESGRHFAETVRRTFEDSVKKYFVDPLDDDDIAAITRIWAKLENAKGPS
;
A
#
# COMPACT_ATOMS: atom_id res chain seq x y z
N MET A 1 -40.13 -11.86 -16.47
CA MET A 1 -39.99 -10.42 -16.10
C MET A 1 -38.65 -10.23 -15.41
N SER A 2 -37.76 -9.47 -16.04
CA SER A 2 -36.47 -9.16 -15.41
C SER A 2 -36.70 -8.21 -14.22
N GLN A 3 -36.16 -8.53 -13.06
CA GLN A 3 -36.16 -7.60 -11.92
C GLN A 3 -35.46 -6.31 -12.33
N PRO A 4 -35.96 -5.14 -11.90
CA PRO A 4 -35.28 -3.87 -12.16
C PRO A 4 -33.88 -3.91 -11.56
N ARG A 5 -32.86 -3.48 -12.32
CA ARG A 5 -31.49 -3.36 -11.82
C ARG A 5 -31.46 -2.31 -10.71
N ILE A 6 -30.77 -2.62 -9.63
CA ILE A 6 -30.58 -1.71 -8.48
C ILE A 6 -29.73 -0.50 -8.87
N ILE A 7 -28.82 -0.66 -9.84
CA ILE A 7 -27.90 0.37 -10.33
C ILE A 7 -27.94 0.49 -11.85
N SER A 8 -27.67 1.69 -12.37
CA SER A 8 -27.66 1.95 -13.82
C SER A 8 -26.41 1.36 -14.51
N PRO A 9 -26.44 1.17 -15.84
CA PRO A 9 -25.24 0.75 -16.59
C PRO A 9 -24.04 1.67 -16.39
N ASP A 10 -24.24 2.98 -16.33
CA ASP A 10 -23.16 3.95 -16.12
C ASP A 10 -22.53 3.83 -14.71
N GLN A 11 -23.35 3.55 -13.71
CA GLN A 11 -22.85 3.27 -12.34
C GLN A 11 -22.05 1.97 -12.29
N VAL A 12 -22.47 0.94 -13.02
CA VAL A 12 -21.71 -0.31 -13.17
C VAL A 12 -20.37 -0.05 -13.87
N ASN A 13 -20.38 0.73 -14.95
CA ASN A 13 -19.16 1.08 -15.67
C ASN A 13 -18.17 1.87 -14.80
N GLY A 14 -18.66 2.82 -13.99
CA GLY A 14 -17.85 3.56 -13.02
C GLY A 14 -17.17 2.65 -12.00
N TRP A 15 -17.92 1.67 -11.48
CA TRP A 15 -17.35 0.67 -10.57
C TRP A 15 -16.24 -0.16 -11.21
N PHE A 16 -16.47 -0.69 -12.41
CA PHE A 16 -15.45 -1.46 -13.12
C PHE A 16 -14.25 -0.61 -13.54
N ALA A 17 -14.46 0.66 -13.94
CA ALA A 17 -13.38 1.58 -14.25
C ALA A 17 -12.43 1.74 -13.07
N LEU A 18 -12.97 1.91 -11.84
CA LEU A 18 -12.17 1.97 -10.62
C LEU A 18 -11.34 0.70 -10.41
N LEU A 19 -11.98 -0.47 -10.50
CA LEU A 19 -11.30 -1.76 -10.29
C LEU A 19 -10.20 -2.02 -11.32
N PHE A 20 -10.50 -1.80 -12.61
CA PHE A 20 -9.52 -2.04 -13.68
C PHE A 20 -8.38 -1.04 -13.65
N THR A 21 -8.64 0.22 -13.33
CA THR A 21 -7.59 1.23 -13.17
C THR A 21 -6.64 0.84 -12.05
N HIS A 22 -7.18 0.49 -10.87
CA HIS A 22 -6.36 0.02 -9.75
C HIS A 22 -5.51 -1.18 -10.14
N ALA A 23 -6.11 -2.23 -10.72
CA ALA A 23 -5.39 -3.44 -11.11
C ALA A 23 -4.32 -3.18 -12.17
N ALA A 24 -4.60 -2.34 -13.17
CA ALA A 24 -3.66 -2.03 -14.24
C ALA A 24 -2.45 -1.24 -13.73
N VAL A 25 -2.66 -0.23 -12.89
CA VAL A 25 -1.58 0.60 -12.34
C VAL A 25 -0.72 -0.21 -11.36
N THR A 26 -1.35 -0.86 -10.39
CA THR A 26 -0.62 -1.66 -9.39
C THR A 26 0.13 -2.83 -10.02
N GLY A 27 -0.44 -3.49 -11.02
CA GLY A 27 0.21 -4.58 -11.73
C GLY A 27 1.47 -4.16 -12.50
N ARG A 28 1.46 -2.97 -13.11
CA ARG A 28 2.66 -2.41 -13.79
C ARG A 28 3.75 -2.04 -12.78
N ILE A 29 3.38 -1.44 -11.66
CA ILE A 29 4.31 -1.11 -10.58
C ILE A 29 4.91 -2.39 -9.99
N ASP A 30 4.08 -3.39 -9.69
CA ASP A 30 4.53 -4.68 -9.16
C ASP A 30 5.53 -5.37 -10.09
N ALA A 31 5.30 -5.34 -11.40
CA ALA A 31 6.23 -5.91 -12.38
C ALA A 31 7.61 -5.24 -12.34
N VAL A 32 7.69 -3.90 -12.21
CA VAL A 32 8.95 -3.17 -12.08
C VAL A 32 9.67 -3.52 -10.78
N LEU A 33 8.94 -3.58 -9.67
CA LEU A 33 9.49 -3.91 -8.34
C LEU A 33 10.02 -5.35 -8.30
N MET A 34 9.28 -6.29 -8.87
CA MET A 34 9.72 -7.69 -8.99
C MET A 34 10.94 -7.84 -9.88
N ASP A 35 11.01 -7.09 -10.99
CA ASP A 35 12.17 -7.13 -11.88
C ASP A 35 13.43 -6.58 -11.20
N GLN A 36 13.35 -5.38 -10.61
CA GLN A 36 14.51 -4.66 -10.08
C GLN A 36 14.91 -5.08 -8.67
N HIS A 37 13.95 -5.40 -7.81
CA HIS A 37 14.19 -5.62 -6.37
C HIS A 37 13.76 -6.99 -5.86
N LYS A 38 13.08 -7.81 -6.69
CA LYS A 38 12.55 -9.13 -6.32
C LYS A 38 11.55 -9.09 -5.14
N ILE A 39 10.83 -7.99 -5.01
CA ILE A 39 9.81 -7.80 -3.98
C ILE A 39 8.47 -7.39 -4.59
N SER A 40 7.39 -7.72 -3.90
CA SER A 40 6.02 -7.39 -4.33
C SER A 40 5.62 -5.95 -3.97
N PHE A 41 4.61 -5.43 -4.64
CA PHE A 41 3.94 -4.17 -4.30
C PHE A 41 3.54 -4.11 -2.81
N SER A 42 2.98 -5.21 -2.27
CA SER A 42 2.60 -5.31 -0.86
C SER A 42 3.80 -5.16 0.09
N THR A 43 4.97 -5.66 -0.30
CA THR A 43 6.19 -5.50 0.50
C THR A 43 6.66 -4.05 0.50
N VAL A 44 6.57 -3.37 -0.65
CA VAL A 44 6.93 -1.95 -0.77
C VAL A 44 6.01 -1.08 0.09
N GLU A 45 4.73 -1.38 0.14
CA GLU A 45 3.78 -0.67 1.01
C GLU A 45 4.23 -0.73 2.48
N ILE A 46 4.67 -1.90 2.97
CA ILE A 46 5.24 -2.06 4.31
C ILE A 46 6.50 -1.22 4.50
N LEU A 47 7.44 -1.28 3.55
CA LEU A 47 8.70 -0.55 3.64
C LEU A 47 8.47 0.97 3.65
N CYS A 48 7.64 1.48 2.76
CA CYS A 48 7.31 2.91 2.69
C CYS A 48 6.63 3.40 3.98
N TRP A 49 5.70 2.61 4.53
CA TRP A 49 5.04 2.97 5.78
C TRP A 49 6.01 3.00 6.97
N LEU A 50 6.89 2.00 7.07
CA LEU A 50 7.91 1.96 8.13
C LEU A 50 8.92 3.10 8.03
N LEU A 51 9.28 3.56 6.82
CA LEU A 51 10.18 4.72 6.67
C LEU A 51 9.64 6.00 7.35
N GLU A 52 8.31 6.11 7.47
CA GLU A 52 7.65 7.27 8.08
C GLU A 52 7.29 7.06 9.56
N THR A 53 7.14 5.81 10.01
CA THR A 53 6.48 5.53 11.31
C THR A 53 7.29 4.66 12.27
N GLU A 54 8.45 4.14 11.87
CA GLU A 54 9.24 3.26 12.75
C GLU A 54 9.72 3.94 14.05
N PRO A 55 9.88 3.23 15.16
CA PRO A 55 9.55 1.81 15.33
C PRO A 55 8.04 1.58 15.43
N GLN A 56 7.54 0.44 14.92
CA GLN A 56 6.12 0.14 14.87
C GLN A 56 5.86 -1.32 15.25
N SER A 57 4.71 -1.61 15.87
CA SER A 57 4.27 -2.99 16.07
C SER A 57 3.71 -3.57 14.76
N VAL A 58 3.82 -4.89 14.58
CA VAL A 58 3.23 -5.57 13.41
C VAL A 58 1.72 -5.34 13.33
N ARG A 59 1.05 -5.30 14.49
CA ARG A 59 -0.39 -5.03 14.56
C ARG A 59 -0.70 -3.59 14.13
N GLY A 60 0.03 -2.60 14.65
CA GLY A 60 -0.15 -1.19 14.26
C GLY A 60 0.06 -1.01 12.76
N LEU A 61 1.15 -1.56 12.24
CA LEU A 61 1.45 -1.54 10.81
C LEU A 61 0.31 -2.15 9.98
N SER A 62 -0.19 -3.33 10.35
CA SER A 62 -1.22 -4.01 9.57
C SER A 62 -2.58 -3.32 9.53
N CYS A 63 -2.87 -2.44 10.50
CA CYS A 63 -4.09 -1.62 10.50
C CYS A 63 -4.04 -0.49 9.44
N GLU A 64 -2.86 -0.09 9.03
CA GLU A 64 -2.64 1.05 8.13
C GLU A 64 -2.45 0.61 6.67
N LEU A 65 -2.14 -0.67 6.44
CA LEU A 65 -1.90 -1.19 5.10
C LEU A 65 -3.22 -1.41 4.34
N VAL A 66 -3.28 -0.92 3.11
CA VAL A 66 -4.48 -0.98 2.26
C VAL A 66 -4.56 -2.31 1.51
N SER A 67 -3.44 -2.79 1.00
CA SER A 67 -3.39 -3.93 0.08
C SER A 67 -3.14 -5.29 0.76
N VAL A 68 -2.96 -5.31 2.10
CA VAL A 68 -2.43 -6.48 2.79
C VAL A 68 -3.27 -6.84 4.02
N SER A 69 -3.71 -8.10 4.12
CA SER A 69 -4.35 -8.59 5.34
C SER A 69 -3.34 -8.70 6.50
N PRO A 70 -3.79 -8.65 7.77
CA PRO A 70 -2.91 -8.76 8.93
C PRO A 70 -2.03 -10.03 8.92
N THR A 71 -2.59 -11.16 8.51
CA THR A 71 -1.85 -12.43 8.40
C THR A 71 -0.75 -12.34 7.34
N ARG A 72 -1.05 -11.74 6.19
CA ARG A 72 -0.07 -11.56 5.11
C ARG A 72 1.00 -10.54 5.52
N ALA A 73 0.62 -9.43 6.18
CA ALA A 73 1.57 -8.45 6.70
C ALA A 73 2.59 -9.09 7.65
N SER A 74 2.14 -9.93 8.58
CA SER A 74 3.03 -10.66 9.50
C SER A 74 4.03 -11.56 8.76
N ARG A 75 3.61 -12.25 7.70
CA ARG A 75 4.51 -13.10 6.89
C ARG A 75 5.53 -12.27 6.11
N LEU A 76 5.11 -11.17 5.51
CA LEU A 76 6.00 -10.27 4.77
C LEU A 76 7.03 -9.61 5.70
N VAL A 77 6.61 -9.16 6.87
CA VAL A 77 7.51 -8.63 7.91
C VAL A 77 8.52 -9.68 8.36
N GLN A 78 8.07 -10.92 8.59
CA GLN A 78 9.01 -12.01 8.94
C GLN A 78 10.01 -12.27 7.83
N GLY A 79 9.58 -12.30 6.57
CA GLY A 79 10.49 -12.43 5.42
C GLY A 79 11.53 -11.30 5.33
N LEU A 80 11.14 -10.07 5.65
CA LEU A 80 12.06 -8.93 5.70
C LEU A 80 13.05 -9.02 6.88
N ILE A 81 12.64 -9.58 8.01
CA ILE A 81 13.52 -9.88 9.15
C ILE A 81 14.53 -10.97 8.77
N ASP A 82 14.07 -12.06 8.18
CA ASP A 82 14.92 -13.18 7.74
C ASP A 82 15.94 -12.75 6.67
N ALA A 83 15.56 -11.79 5.84
CA ALA A 83 16.46 -11.17 4.85
C ALA A 83 17.42 -10.13 5.45
N GLY A 84 17.30 -9.79 6.74
CA GLY A 84 18.17 -8.83 7.43
C GLY A 84 17.83 -7.35 7.16
N HIS A 85 16.66 -7.05 6.60
CA HIS A 85 16.21 -5.68 6.37
C HIS A 85 15.53 -5.06 7.59
N LEU A 86 14.82 -5.88 8.36
CA LEU A 86 14.16 -5.47 9.58
C LEU A 86 14.70 -6.24 10.80
N GLN A 87 14.49 -5.67 11.97
CA GLN A 87 14.83 -6.26 13.26
C GLN A 87 13.70 -6.04 14.26
N ARG A 88 13.66 -6.93 15.27
CA ARG A 88 12.72 -6.82 16.40
C ARG A 88 13.44 -6.19 17.58
N GLY A 89 12.76 -5.25 18.24
CA GLY A 89 13.16 -4.68 19.52
C GLY A 89 12.01 -4.75 20.51
N ALA A 90 12.31 -4.55 21.78
CA ALA A 90 11.30 -4.39 22.82
C ALA A 90 10.79 -2.95 22.87
N ASP A 91 9.48 -2.80 23.13
CA ASP A 91 8.95 -1.50 23.52
C ASP A 91 9.47 -1.13 24.90
N GLN A 92 10.04 0.08 25.04
CA GLN A 92 10.58 0.57 26.33
C GLN A 92 9.47 0.83 27.37
N GLY A 93 8.21 1.01 26.91
CA GLY A 93 7.05 1.24 27.79
C GLY A 93 6.28 -0.02 28.15
N ASP A 94 6.19 -1.00 27.25
CA ASP A 94 5.56 -2.31 27.47
C ASP A 94 6.44 -3.41 26.86
N GLY A 95 7.26 -4.05 27.70
CA GLY A 95 8.17 -5.13 27.30
C GLY A 95 7.49 -6.38 26.66
N ARG A 96 6.17 -6.39 26.57
CA ARG A 96 5.38 -7.43 25.89
C ARG A 96 5.13 -7.13 24.43
N VAL A 97 5.29 -5.87 23.99
CA VAL A 97 5.10 -5.47 22.60
C VAL A 97 6.42 -5.53 21.85
N SER A 98 6.48 -6.34 20.81
CA SER A 98 7.63 -6.39 19.90
C SER A 98 7.48 -5.32 18.84
N LEU A 99 8.42 -4.39 18.81
CA LEU A 99 8.51 -3.36 17.78
C LEU A 99 9.45 -3.80 16.66
N ILE A 100 9.12 -3.43 15.44
CA ILE A 100 9.96 -3.62 14.26
C ILE A 100 10.57 -2.28 13.83
N SER A 101 11.82 -2.34 13.41
CA SER A 101 12.57 -1.20 12.87
C SER A 101 13.49 -1.69 11.78
N PHE A 102 14.05 -0.76 11.00
CA PHE A 102 15.06 -1.09 10.01
C PHE A 102 16.39 -1.44 10.67
N THR A 103 17.13 -2.37 10.04
CA THR A 103 18.57 -2.41 10.16
C THR A 103 19.18 -1.28 9.32
N GLU A 104 20.46 -0.95 9.49
CA GLU A 104 21.14 0.08 8.68
C GLU A 104 21.06 -0.26 7.18
N SER A 105 21.40 -1.50 6.82
CA SER A 105 21.31 -1.97 5.43
C SER A 105 19.86 -2.03 4.93
N GLY A 106 18.92 -2.37 5.81
CA GLY A 106 17.49 -2.43 5.48
C GLY A 106 16.89 -1.05 5.19
N ARG A 107 17.30 -0.01 5.91
CA ARG A 107 16.89 1.37 5.64
C ARG A 107 17.38 1.81 4.26
N HIS A 108 18.64 1.58 3.94
CA HIS A 108 19.20 1.91 2.64
C HIS A 108 18.49 1.16 1.50
N PHE A 109 18.18 -0.12 1.70
CA PHE A 109 17.37 -0.91 0.78
C PHE A 109 15.97 -0.29 0.59
N ALA A 110 15.26 0.02 1.68
CA ALA A 110 13.92 0.60 1.65
C ALA A 110 13.89 1.95 0.92
N GLU A 111 14.87 2.82 1.14
CA GLU A 111 14.99 4.10 0.44
C GLU A 111 15.25 3.93 -1.07
N THR A 112 16.01 2.92 -1.45
CA THR A 112 16.25 2.59 -2.86
C THR A 112 14.99 2.07 -3.54
N VAL A 113 14.28 1.17 -2.87
CA VAL A 113 12.99 0.63 -3.33
C VAL A 113 11.93 1.74 -3.44
N ARG A 114 11.87 2.64 -2.46
CA ARG A 114 10.96 3.78 -2.48
C ARG A 114 11.15 4.66 -3.70
N ARG A 115 12.39 4.96 -4.09
CA ARG A 115 12.66 5.73 -5.32
C ARG A 115 12.12 5.04 -6.57
N THR A 116 12.37 3.73 -6.72
CA THR A 116 11.81 2.94 -7.84
C THR A 116 10.28 2.95 -7.83
N PHE A 117 9.68 2.85 -6.65
CA PHE A 117 8.23 2.92 -6.48
C PHE A 117 7.67 4.29 -6.90
N GLU A 118 8.26 5.39 -6.41
CA GLU A 118 7.84 6.77 -6.73
C GLU A 118 7.98 7.06 -8.24
N ASP A 119 9.07 6.64 -8.86
CA ASP A 119 9.28 6.75 -10.32
C ASP A 119 8.22 5.96 -11.10
N SER A 120 7.85 4.78 -10.61
CA SER A 120 6.80 3.96 -11.21
C SER A 120 5.42 4.56 -11.05
N VAL A 121 5.10 5.11 -9.88
CA VAL A 121 3.85 5.86 -9.64
C VAL A 121 3.79 7.06 -10.56
N LYS A 122 4.89 7.82 -10.66
CA LYS A 122 4.97 8.95 -11.59
C LYS A 122 4.66 8.51 -13.02
N LYS A 123 5.35 7.49 -13.52
CA LYS A 123 5.23 7.01 -14.90
C LYS A 123 3.85 6.44 -15.24
N TYR A 124 3.25 5.65 -14.36
CA TYR A 124 2.05 4.87 -14.66
C TYR A 124 0.75 5.47 -14.15
N PHE A 125 0.84 6.47 -13.25
CA PHE A 125 -0.32 7.10 -12.67
C PHE A 125 -0.29 8.63 -12.86
N VAL A 126 0.81 9.31 -12.54
CA VAL A 126 0.85 10.79 -12.58
C VAL A 126 0.97 11.30 -14.00
N ASP A 127 1.94 10.83 -14.77
CA ASP A 127 2.23 11.36 -16.12
C ASP A 127 1.06 11.23 -17.13
N PRO A 128 0.21 10.16 -17.08
CA PRO A 128 -0.94 10.04 -17.96
C PRO A 128 -2.14 10.95 -17.59
N LEU A 129 -2.15 11.54 -16.41
CA LEU A 129 -3.27 12.31 -15.85
C LEU A 129 -2.91 13.79 -15.77
N ASP A 130 -3.92 14.65 -15.87
CA ASP A 130 -3.77 16.07 -15.58
C ASP A 130 -4.14 16.39 -14.11
N ASP A 131 -3.96 17.65 -13.72
CA ASP A 131 -4.23 18.10 -12.34
C ASP A 131 -5.73 17.99 -11.99
N ASP A 132 -6.63 18.15 -12.96
CA ASP A 132 -8.07 18.01 -12.75
C ASP A 132 -8.46 16.55 -12.52
N ASP A 133 -7.82 15.62 -13.23
CA ASP A 133 -7.99 14.18 -13.03
C ASP A 133 -7.55 13.76 -11.61
N ILE A 134 -6.37 14.20 -11.19
CA ILE A 134 -5.85 13.93 -9.83
C ILE A 134 -6.78 14.51 -8.76
N ALA A 135 -7.22 15.76 -8.94
CA ALA A 135 -8.17 16.39 -8.03
C ALA A 135 -9.52 15.66 -8.00
N ALA A 136 -9.99 15.13 -9.14
CA ALA A 136 -11.22 14.35 -9.21
C ALA A 136 -11.11 13.04 -8.43
N ILE A 137 -10.02 12.31 -8.57
CA ILE A 137 -9.76 11.06 -7.81
C ILE A 137 -9.72 11.35 -6.31
N THR A 138 -8.99 12.37 -5.89
CA THR A 138 -8.89 12.78 -4.48
C THR A 138 -10.25 13.17 -3.91
N ARG A 139 -11.08 13.88 -4.67
CA ARG A 139 -12.44 14.25 -4.29
C ARG A 139 -13.36 13.04 -4.16
N ILE A 140 -13.26 12.07 -5.07
CA ILE A 140 -14.04 10.82 -5.02
C ILE A 140 -13.66 10.03 -3.76
N TRP A 141 -12.36 9.88 -3.48
CA TRP A 141 -11.85 9.26 -2.28
C TRP A 141 -12.45 9.90 -1.00
N ALA A 142 -12.36 11.22 -0.87
CA ALA A 142 -12.90 11.94 0.28
C ALA A 142 -14.41 11.73 0.48
N LYS A 143 -15.19 11.67 -0.62
CA LYS A 143 -16.64 11.38 -0.54
C LYS A 143 -16.91 9.96 -0.01
N LEU A 144 -16.15 8.97 -0.47
CA LEU A 144 -16.34 7.57 -0.07
C LEU A 144 -15.89 7.34 1.38
N GLU A 145 -14.80 7.99 1.82
CA GLU A 145 -14.36 7.94 3.22
C GLU A 145 -15.39 8.54 4.17
N ASN A 146 -15.94 9.71 3.83
CA ASN A 146 -16.97 10.37 4.65
C ASN A 146 -18.31 9.59 4.70
N ALA A 147 -18.55 8.73 3.71
CA ALA A 147 -19.75 7.88 3.67
C ALA A 147 -19.70 6.67 4.61
N LYS A 148 -18.52 6.37 5.19
CA LYS A 148 -18.35 5.23 6.13
C LYS A 148 -19.03 5.45 7.48
N GLY A 149 -19.62 6.59 7.78
CA GLY A 149 -20.26 6.88 9.08
C GLY A 149 -19.28 6.79 10.27
N PRO A 150 -19.63 7.30 11.43
CA PRO A 150 -18.79 7.14 12.62
C PRO A 150 -18.75 5.65 13.01
N SER A 151 -17.53 5.12 13.13
CA SER A 151 -17.25 3.77 13.65
C SER A 151 -17.54 3.68 15.13
#